data_ea400b3bdc31d69bc800c1ea633ec76c
#
_entry.id   ea400b3bdc31d69bc800c1ea633ec76c
#
_cell.length_a   1.000
_cell.length_b   1.000
_cell.length_c   1.000
_cell.angle_alpha   90.00
_cell.angle_beta   90.00
_cell.angle_gamma   90.00
#
_symmetry.space_group_name_H-M   'P 1'
#
loop_
_entity.id
_entity.type
_entity.pdbx_description
1 polymer ?
#
loop_
_entity_poly.entity_id
_entity_poly.type
_entity_poly.pdbx_seq_one_letter_code
_entity_poly.pdbx_strand_id
1 'polypeptide(L)'
;MKKTSKMIYLILLLFINLSCIKQQSNEKGRNNSELVSTSKTDTLKFTSGIRAIFQDSKGNYWLGSHNEGVSYYNGKTFEYFATNEGLTDNQIRSIEQDKNGKIWFGTAKGVSVYDNGKLINYPTNLSYPRYEWNETSGNLWFNAGAEDGINRFDGINMNYLIFPKPQNKNTDNTDNTYGVTGISKDKEGKVWIATYAALFNYDGKMVHIFDKEKLNLKDNERLHIRSVLADSKGRIWIGNNGIGVLLLDRNSTINFSEKHHLIHPTSKRNGNKSEPGTLEHPFAIEEDSEGNIWFGDLYTGAWKYDGKTMTNYNTIDKNLKSQMIWTIYKDNSNNLLFGMAEGGVYKFNGKSFDKIF
;
A
#
# COMPACT_ATOMS: atom_id res chain seq x y z
N MET A 1 -50.45 -1.16 -78.89
CA MET A 1 -49.27 -0.26 -78.66
C MET A 1 -48.94 -0.30 -77.21
N LYS A 2 -47.91 -1.07 -76.84
CA LYS A 2 -47.44 -1.22 -75.45
C LYS A 2 -46.14 -0.42 -75.25
N LYS A 3 -46.18 0.59 -74.40
CA LYS A 3 -45.01 1.32 -73.97
C LYS A 3 -44.34 0.54 -72.79
N THR A 4 -43.15 0.05 -73.03
CA THR A 4 -42.31 -0.55 -72.02
C THR A 4 -41.56 0.56 -71.26
N SER A 5 -41.85 0.73 -69.97
CA SER A 5 -41.14 1.61 -69.07
C SER A 5 -39.89 0.88 -68.57
N LYS A 6 -38.70 1.40 -68.89
CA LYS A 6 -37.43 0.95 -68.32
C LYS A 6 -37.27 1.56 -66.95
N MET A 7 -37.39 0.73 -65.95
CA MET A 7 -37.08 1.10 -64.56
C MET A 7 -35.53 1.04 -64.36
N ILE A 8 -34.94 2.20 -64.23
CA ILE A 8 -33.52 2.35 -63.89
C ILE A 8 -33.42 2.17 -62.39
N TYR A 9 -32.80 1.05 -61.95
CA TYR A 9 -32.41 0.87 -60.58
C TYR A 9 -31.15 1.72 -60.25
N LEU A 10 -31.37 2.82 -59.57
CA LEU A 10 -30.28 3.61 -58.97
C LEU A 10 -29.81 2.88 -57.71
N ILE A 11 -28.70 2.16 -57.82
CA ILE A 11 -28.05 1.58 -56.67
C ILE A 11 -27.36 2.71 -55.92
N LEU A 12 -28.01 3.18 -54.85
CA LEU A 12 -27.42 4.10 -53.89
C LEU A 12 -26.45 3.30 -53.01
N LEU A 13 -25.17 3.34 -53.34
CA LEU A 13 -24.10 2.86 -52.47
C LEU A 13 -24.03 3.80 -51.28
N LEU A 14 -24.73 3.44 -50.22
CA LEU A 14 -24.53 3.96 -48.88
C LEU A 14 -23.14 3.48 -48.39
N PHE A 15 -22.13 4.34 -48.57
CA PHE A 15 -20.91 4.22 -47.80
C PHE A 15 -21.25 4.45 -46.33
N ILE A 16 -21.49 3.36 -45.61
CA ILE A 16 -21.44 3.37 -44.14
C ILE A 16 -19.99 3.60 -43.79
N ASN A 17 -19.62 4.86 -43.52
CA ASN A 17 -18.43 5.18 -42.82
C ASN A 17 -18.58 4.59 -41.41
N LEU A 18 -18.18 3.35 -41.22
CA LEU A 18 -17.77 2.82 -39.94
C LEU A 18 -16.55 3.65 -39.52
N SER A 19 -16.78 4.81 -38.91
CA SER A 19 -15.79 5.43 -38.09
C SER A 19 -15.53 4.46 -36.94
N CYS A 20 -14.50 3.66 -37.12
CA CYS A 20 -13.80 3.11 -35.96
C CYS A 20 -13.49 4.30 -35.05
N ILE A 21 -14.33 4.51 -34.06
CA ILE A 21 -13.91 5.24 -32.86
C ILE A 21 -12.84 4.38 -32.26
N LYS A 22 -11.60 4.61 -32.69
CA LYS A 22 -10.43 4.25 -31.90
C LYS A 22 -10.68 4.92 -30.56
N GLN A 23 -11.10 4.14 -29.61
CA GLN A 23 -11.03 4.50 -28.22
C GLN A 23 -9.54 4.77 -27.95
N GLN A 24 -9.17 6.04 -28.07
CA GLN A 24 -7.86 6.49 -27.62
C GLN A 24 -7.83 6.20 -26.14
N SER A 25 -7.26 5.05 -25.77
CA SER A 25 -6.74 4.86 -24.45
C SER A 25 -5.85 6.08 -24.17
N ASN A 26 -6.27 6.90 -23.23
CA ASN A 26 -5.48 8.03 -22.78
C ASN A 26 -4.22 7.49 -22.05
N GLU A 27 -3.28 6.93 -22.82
CA GLU A 27 -1.90 6.80 -22.40
C GLU A 27 -1.26 8.20 -22.35
N LYS A 28 -1.68 9.00 -21.40
CA LYS A 28 -0.89 10.17 -20.97
C LYS A 28 0.02 9.80 -19.82
N GLY A 29 0.75 8.69 -19.95
CA GLY A 29 2.04 8.57 -19.29
C GLY A 29 3.02 9.49 -20.04
N ARG A 30 3.66 10.38 -19.33
CA ARG A 30 4.76 11.17 -19.90
C ARG A 30 5.93 10.23 -20.12
N ASN A 31 6.05 9.67 -21.33
CA ASN A 31 7.16 8.81 -21.71
C ASN A 31 8.44 9.68 -21.77
N ASN A 32 9.28 9.62 -20.75
CA ASN A 32 10.66 10.01 -20.88
C ASN A 32 11.32 8.92 -21.73
N SER A 33 11.62 9.22 -22.99
CA SER A 33 12.29 8.27 -23.91
C SER A 33 13.77 8.09 -23.58
N GLU A 34 14.34 8.93 -22.74
CA GLU A 34 15.74 8.89 -22.34
C GLU A 34 15.96 7.96 -21.15
N LEU A 35 17.13 7.31 -21.09
CA LEU A 35 17.56 6.53 -19.94
C LEU A 35 17.80 7.45 -18.76
N VAL A 36 17.34 7.07 -17.59
CA VAL A 36 17.51 7.82 -16.35
C VAL A 36 18.97 7.77 -15.93
N SER A 37 19.58 8.93 -15.75
CA SER A 37 20.92 9.05 -15.17
C SER A 37 20.82 9.15 -13.66
N THR A 38 21.49 8.23 -12.95
CA THR A 38 21.44 8.14 -11.47
C THR A 38 22.80 8.32 -10.85
N SER A 39 22.86 8.89 -9.63
CA SER A 39 24.07 8.86 -8.81
C SER A 39 24.26 7.47 -8.18
N LYS A 40 25.54 7.03 -8.04
CA LYS A 40 25.88 5.76 -7.42
C LYS A 40 26.70 5.95 -6.16
N THR A 41 26.40 5.18 -5.12
CA THR A 41 27.12 5.19 -3.85
C THR A 41 27.25 3.78 -3.28
N ASP A 42 28.19 3.56 -2.38
CA ASP A 42 28.41 2.30 -1.67
C ASP A 42 27.57 2.19 -0.39
N THR A 43 27.01 3.31 0.09
CA THR A 43 26.17 3.39 1.28
C THR A 43 24.84 4.05 0.98
N LEU A 44 23.81 3.66 1.71
CA LEU A 44 22.49 4.32 1.63
C LEU A 44 22.61 5.75 2.15
N LYS A 45 22.13 6.72 1.32
CA LYS A 45 22.18 8.16 1.64
C LYS A 45 20.89 8.73 2.19
N PHE A 46 19.82 7.95 2.25
CA PHE A 46 18.55 8.44 2.76
C PHE A 46 18.67 8.83 4.23
N THR A 47 18.26 10.05 4.53
CA THR A 47 18.17 10.63 5.87
C THR A 47 16.73 10.66 6.38
N SER A 48 15.76 10.58 5.48
CA SER A 48 14.36 10.43 5.83
C SER A 48 13.98 8.96 6.00
N GLY A 49 12.84 8.72 6.66
CA GLY A 49 12.42 7.37 7.01
C GLY A 49 12.14 6.47 5.81
N ILE A 50 12.37 5.19 5.99
CA ILE A 50 12.09 4.13 5.01
C ILE A 50 10.64 3.67 5.17
N ARG A 51 9.82 3.91 4.15
CA ARG A 51 8.38 3.60 4.15
C ARG A 51 8.03 2.33 3.39
N ALA A 52 8.87 1.93 2.46
CA ALA A 52 8.66 0.73 1.67
C ALA A 52 9.99 0.01 1.46
N ILE A 53 9.98 -1.30 1.58
CA ILE A 53 11.09 -2.20 1.28
C ILE A 53 10.54 -3.26 0.34
N PHE A 54 11.27 -3.56 -0.72
CA PHE A 54 10.89 -4.59 -1.67
C PHE A 54 12.16 -5.27 -2.21
N GLN A 55 12.16 -6.60 -2.29
CA GLN A 55 13.21 -7.36 -2.97
C GLN A 55 12.65 -7.91 -4.28
N ASP A 56 13.27 -7.54 -5.40
CA ASP A 56 12.83 -7.98 -6.72
C ASP A 56 13.17 -9.46 -6.98
N SER A 57 12.64 -10.00 -8.08
CA SER A 57 12.86 -11.40 -8.48
C SER A 57 14.33 -11.75 -8.81
N LYS A 58 15.21 -10.75 -8.93
CA LYS A 58 16.65 -10.91 -9.13
C LYS A 58 17.44 -10.82 -7.82
N GLY A 59 16.76 -10.58 -6.69
CA GLY A 59 17.37 -10.44 -5.37
C GLY A 59 17.85 -9.04 -5.01
N ASN A 60 17.63 -8.04 -5.86
CA ASN A 60 17.99 -6.65 -5.57
C ASN A 60 16.97 -6.00 -4.66
N TYR A 61 17.40 -5.01 -3.87
CA TYR A 61 16.51 -4.27 -2.99
C TYR A 61 16.11 -2.91 -3.56
N TRP A 62 14.86 -2.58 -3.36
CA TRP A 62 14.27 -1.28 -3.66
C TRP A 62 13.75 -0.68 -2.35
N LEU A 63 14.26 0.49 -2.00
CA LEU A 63 13.94 1.18 -0.75
C LEU A 63 13.21 2.47 -1.07
N GLY A 64 11.99 2.59 -0.60
CA GLY A 64 11.17 3.79 -0.75
C GLY A 64 11.27 4.68 0.49
N SER A 65 11.64 5.93 0.30
CA SER A 65 11.78 6.90 1.38
C SER A 65 10.52 7.74 1.60
N HIS A 66 10.52 8.49 2.70
CA HIS A 66 9.43 9.43 3.01
C HIS A 66 9.39 10.63 2.06
N ASN A 67 10.55 11.16 1.64
CA ASN A 67 10.61 12.38 0.83
C ASN A 67 11.85 12.49 -0.08
N GLU A 68 12.62 11.41 -0.23
CA GLU A 68 13.87 11.41 -1.01
C GLU A 68 13.79 10.46 -2.21
N GLY A 69 12.61 9.89 -2.53
CA GLY A 69 12.39 8.99 -3.66
C GLY A 69 12.72 7.54 -3.35
N VAL A 70 13.23 6.84 -4.36
CA VAL A 70 13.56 5.41 -4.33
C VAL A 70 15.06 5.22 -4.42
N SER A 71 15.59 4.27 -3.67
CA SER A 71 16.94 3.75 -3.85
C SER A 71 16.90 2.29 -4.31
N TYR A 72 17.69 1.97 -5.32
CA TYR A 72 17.92 0.62 -5.83
C TYR A 72 19.29 0.13 -5.38
N TYR A 73 19.36 -1.06 -4.78
CA TYR A 73 20.59 -1.70 -4.33
C TYR A 73 20.80 -3.03 -5.05
N ASN A 74 21.89 -3.16 -5.78
CA ASN A 74 22.23 -4.33 -6.60
C ASN A 74 23.18 -5.33 -5.91
N GLY A 75 23.34 -5.23 -4.60
CA GLY A 75 24.29 -6.02 -3.81
C GLY A 75 25.66 -5.37 -3.66
N LYS A 76 25.93 -4.24 -4.34
CA LYS A 76 27.22 -3.52 -4.30
C LYS A 76 27.06 -2.01 -4.16
N THR A 77 26.17 -1.42 -4.94
CA THR A 77 25.98 0.02 -5.00
C THR A 77 24.51 0.38 -4.96
N PHE A 78 24.24 1.56 -4.42
CA PHE A 78 22.92 2.21 -4.44
C PHE A 78 22.82 3.16 -5.62
N GLU A 79 21.67 3.16 -6.28
CA GLU A 79 21.25 4.13 -7.29
C GLU A 79 19.99 4.82 -6.78
N TYR A 80 19.78 6.10 -7.13
CA TYR A 80 18.69 6.92 -6.56
C TYR A 80 17.81 7.48 -7.67
N PHE A 81 16.51 7.44 -7.43
CA PHE A 81 15.47 7.97 -8.31
C PHE A 81 14.57 8.90 -7.51
N ALA A 82 14.47 10.14 -7.96
CA ALA A 82 13.62 11.16 -7.37
C ALA A 82 12.80 11.86 -8.47
N THR A 83 12.11 12.92 -8.14
CA THR A 83 11.35 13.69 -9.14
C THR A 83 12.23 14.29 -10.22
N ASN A 84 13.50 14.58 -9.93
CA ASN A 84 14.47 15.05 -10.92
C ASN A 84 14.81 13.98 -11.96
N GLU A 85 14.83 12.70 -11.55
CA GLU A 85 15.02 11.55 -12.43
C GLU A 85 13.71 11.09 -13.07
N GLY A 86 12.57 11.70 -12.72
CA GLY A 86 11.28 11.48 -13.36
C GLY A 86 10.24 10.74 -12.55
N LEU A 87 10.38 10.58 -11.24
CA LEU A 87 9.28 10.05 -10.39
C LEU A 87 8.13 11.08 -10.31
N THR A 88 6.92 10.58 -10.10
CA THR A 88 5.74 11.43 -9.87
C THR A 88 5.81 12.21 -8.56
N ASP A 89 6.41 11.62 -7.53
CA ASP A 89 6.66 12.25 -6.23
C ASP A 89 7.77 11.53 -5.47
N ASN A 90 8.43 12.23 -4.54
CA ASN A 90 9.51 11.68 -3.72
C ASN A 90 9.00 10.89 -2.49
N GLN A 91 7.74 11.01 -2.13
CA GLN A 91 7.16 10.20 -1.06
C GLN A 91 6.70 8.86 -1.61
N ILE A 92 7.43 7.80 -1.29
CA ILE A 92 7.10 6.44 -1.73
C ILE A 92 6.27 5.76 -0.66
N ARG A 93 5.16 5.13 -1.06
CA ARG A 93 4.21 4.48 -0.17
C ARG A 93 4.14 2.97 -0.36
N SER A 94 4.37 2.49 -1.58
CA SER A 94 4.42 1.06 -1.90
C SER A 94 5.36 0.79 -3.05
N ILE A 95 5.92 -0.41 -3.10
CA ILE A 95 6.76 -0.90 -4.20
C ILE A 95 6.28 -2.31 -4.53
N GLU A 96 6.04 -2.57 -5.81
CA GLU A 96 5.62 -3.89 -6.29
C GLU A 96 6.38 -4.24 -7.59
N GLN A 97 6.41 -5.54 -7.93
CA GLN A 97 6.92 -6.02 -9.21
C GLN A 97 5.82 -6.72 -9.99
N ASP A 98 5.68 -6.40 -11.28
CA ASP A 98 4.76 -7.12 -12.15
C ASP A 98 5.39 -8.42 -12.70
N LYS A 99 4.55 -9.24 -13.36
CA LYS A 99 4.98 -10.50 -13.99
C LYS A 99 6.03 -10.35 -15.10
N ASN A 100 6.20 -9.14 -15.62
CA ASN A 100 7.19 -8.81 -16.66
C ASN A 100 8.50 -8.29 -16.07
N GLY A 101 8.58 -8.20 -14.73
CA GLY A 101 9.76 -7.73 -14.00
C GLY A 101 9.87 -6.21 -13.87
N LYS A 102 8.87 -5.44 -14.29
CA LYS A 102 8.83 -3.99 -14.08
C LYS A 102 8.57 -3.68 -12.62
N ILE A 103 9.22 -2.64 -12.11
CA ILE A 103 9.05 -2.19 -10.73
C ILE A 103 8.11 -0.99 -10.68
N TRP A 104 7.11 -1.09 -9.84
CA TRP A 104 6.05 -0.12 -9.68
C TRP A 104 6.16 0.59 -8.35
N PHE A 105 6.07 1.92 -8.36
CA PHE A 105 6.16 2.77 -7.18
C PHE A 105 4.84 3.52 -6.98
N GLY A 106 4.13 3.19 -5.92
CA GLY A 106 3.02 4.01 -5.42
C GLY A 106 3.59 5.21 -4.69
N THR A 107 3.32 6.41 -5.18
CA THR A 107 3.82 7.66 -4.61
C THR A 107 2.69 8.53 -4.06
N ALA A 108 3.02 9.63 -3.40
CA ALA A 108 2.00 10.56 -2.90
C ALA A 108 1.16 11.21 -4.02
N LYS A 109 1.65 11.28 -5.28
CA LYS A 109 0.94 11.96 -6.37
C LYS A 109 0.59 11.06 -7.56
N GLY A 110 0.73 9.76 -7.42
CA GLY A 110 0.43 8.82 -8.50
C GLY A 110 1.34 7.61 -8.48
N VAL A 111 1.45 6.94 -9.62
CA VAL A 111 2.25 5.73 -9.76
C VAL A 111 3.34 5.96 -10.79
N SER A 112 4.57 5.57 -10.48
CA SER A 112 5.70 5.51 -11.42
C SER A 112 6.09 4.08 -11.67
N VAL A 113 6.57 3.78 -12.88
CA VAL A 113 7.03 2.45 -13.27
C VAL A 113 8.45 2.56 -13.79
N TYR A 114 9.33 1.74 -13.25
CA TYR A 114 10.67 1.56 -13.76
C TYR A 114 10.72 0.34 -14.68
N ASP A 115 11.12 0.57 -15.92
CA ASP A 115 11.26 -0.45 -16.96
C ASP A 115 12.58 -0.27 -17.70
N ASN A 116 13.56 -1.10 -17.42
CA ASN A 116 14.85 -1.15 -18.12
C ASN A 116 15.52 0.24 -18.25
N GLY A 117 15.65 0.97 -17.14
CA GLY A 117 16.30 2.27 -17.10
C GLY A 117 15.41 3.45 -17.51
N LYS A 118 14.10 3.23 -17.71
CA LYS A 118 13.12 4.28 -18.03
C LYS A 118 12.07 4.38 -16.97
N LEU A 119 11.61 5.61 -16.69
CA LEU A 119 10.47 5.88 -15.82
C LEU A 119 9.25 6.28 -16.65
N ILE A 120 8.13 5.63 -16.37
CA ILE A 120 6.81 5.91 -16.97
C ILE A 120 5.87 6.29 -15.84
N ASN A 121 5.11 7.37 -16.00
CA ASN A 121 4.29 7.93 -14.93
C ASN A 121 2.81 7.85 -15.23
N TYR A 122 2.05 7.44 -14.22
CA TYR A 122 0.59 7.43 -14.20
C TYR A 122 0.11 8.35 -13.05
N PRO A 123 -0.09 9.65 -13.32
CA PRO A 123 -0.63 10.56 -12.31
C PRO A 123 -2.06 10.13 -11.98
N THR A 124 -2.46 10.28 -10.72
CA THR A 124 -3.83 9.99 -10.30
C THR A 124 -4.80 10.92 -11.04
N ASN A 125 -5.67 10.33 -11.82
CA ASN A 125 -6.66 11.08 -12.59
C ASN A 125 -8.00 11.13 -11.88
N LEU A 126 -8.19 12.17 -11.08
CA LEU A 126 -9.43 12.40 -10.33
C LEU A 126 -10.59 12.91 -11.21
N SER A 127 -10.31 13.36 -12.44
CA SER A 127 -11.34 13.88 -13.36
C SER A 127 -12.21 12.79 -13.96
N TYR A 128 -11.74 11.57 -13.95
CA TYR A 128 -12.45 10.41 -14.47
C TYR A 128 -12.40 9.23 -13.49
N PRO A 129 -12.94 9.38 -12.27
CA PRO A 129 -12.96 8.30 -11.30
C PRO A 129 -13.86 7.17 -11.78
N ARG A 130 -13.48 5.94 -11.51
CA ARG A 130 -14.31 4.76 -11.80
C ARG A 130 -14.93 4.25 -10.50
N TYR A 131 -16.19 3.89 -10.57
CA TYR A 131 -16.92 3.26 -9.46
C TYR A 131 -17.07 1.75 -9.64
N GLU A 132 -16.62 1.24 -10.78
CA GLU A 132 -16.76 -0.16 -11.15
C GLU A 132 -15.60 -0.99 -10.63
N TRP A 133 -15.91 -1.84 -9.70
CA TRP A 133 -15.00 -2.81 -9.13
C TRP A 133 -15.16 -4.15 -9.85
N ASN A 134 -14.70 -4.21 -11.12
CA ASN A 134 -14.85 -5.39 -11.96
C ASN A 134 -13.72 -6.40 -11.66
N GLU A 135 -14.07 -7.68 -11.80
CA GLU A 135 -13.10 -8.76 -11.70
C GLU A 135 -12.07 -8.68 -12.83
N THR A 136 -10.78 -8.70 -12.46
CA THR A 136 -9.68 -8.80 -13.41
C THR A 136 -8.53 -9.57 -12.76
N SER A 137 -7.86 -10.43 -13.53
CA SER A 137 -6.68 -11.16 -13.06
C SER A 137 -5.42 -10.30 -13.16
N GLY A 138 -4.47 -10.51 -12.25
CA GLY A 138 -3.14 -9.88 -12.31
C GLY A 138 -3.10 -8.42 -11.89
N ASN A 139 -4.07 -7.97 -11.11
CA ASN A 139 -4.14 -6.60 -10.60
C ASN A 139 -2.99 -6.27 -9.66
N LEU A 140 -2.39 -5.08 -9.87
CA LEU A 140 -1.57 -4.40 -8.89
C LEU A 140 -2.37 -3.26 -8.26
N TRP A 141 -2.16 -3.06 -6.97
CA TRP A 141 -2.90 -2.09 -6.17
C TRP A 141 -1.91 -1.16 -5.47
N PHE A 142 -2.14 0.14 -5.56
CA PHE A 142 -1.16 1.11 -5.10
C PHE A 142 -1.72 2.04 -4.02
N ASN A 143 -1.01 2.10 -2.91
CA ASN A 143 -1.16 3.18 -1.95
C ASN A 143 -0.57 4.46 -2.56
N ALA A 144 -1.32 5.11 -3.42
CA ALA A 144 -0.85 6.25 -4.21
C ALA A 144 -1.88 7.38 -4.19
N GLY A 145 -1.49 8.50 -3.67
CA GLY A 145 -1.98 9.88 -3.80
C GLY A 145 -3.48 10.18 -3.86
N ALA A 146 -4.31 9.16 -3.71
CA ALA A 146 -5.73 9.29 -3.94
C ALA A 146 -6.47 9.69 -2.65
N GLU A 147 -7.43 10.57 -2.82
CA GLU A 147 -8.45 10.85 -1.83
C GLU A 147 -9.63 9.91 -2.10
N ASP A 148 -10.23 9.32 -1.11
CA ASP A 148 -11.44 8.50 -1.23
C ASP A 148 -11.41 7.37 -2.28
N GLY A 149 -10.24 6.85 -2.63
CA GLY A 149 -10.12 5.80 -3.64
C GLY A 149 -8.73 5.17 -3.71
N ILE A 150 -8.54 4.26 -4.66
CA ILE A 150 -7.31 3.51 -4.84
C ILE A 150 -6.92 3.41 -6.32
N ASN A 151 -5.63 3.51 -6.63
CA ASN A 151 -5.12 3.21 -7.95
C ASN A 151 -4.95 1.70 -8.14
N ARG A 152 -5.44 1.19 -9.27
CA ARG A 152 -5.34 -0.21 -9.67
C ARG A 152 -4.86 -0.31 -11.11
N PHE A 153 -3.83 -1.12 -11.34
CA PHE A 153 -3.41 -1.53 -12.67
C PHE A 153 -4.00 -2.91 -12.99
N ASP A 154 -4.77 -3.02 -14.05
CA ASP A 154 -5.46 -4.25 -14.46
C ASP A 154 -4.67 -5.11 -15.47
N GLY A 155 -3.41 -4.76 -15.68
CA GLY A 155 -2.53 -5.39 -16.68
C GLY A 155 -2.45 -4.60 -17.98
N ILE A 156 -3.36 -3.65 -18.21
CA ILE A 156 -3.44 -2.79 -19.40
C ILE A 156 -3.58 -1.32 -19.02
N ASN A 157 -4.50 -1.01 -18.13
CA ASN A 157 -4.87 0.37 -17.77
C ASN A 157 -4.63 0.64 -16.29
N MET A 158 -4.24 1.88 -15.99
CA MET A 158 -4.29 2.42 -14.64
C MET A 158 -5.67 3.03 -14.39
N ASN A 159 -6.37 2.50 -13.38
CA ASN A 159 -7.71 2.94 -13.00
C ASN A 159 -7.68 3.51 -11.58
N TYR A 160 -8.36 4.64 -11.37
CA TYR A 160 -8.66 5.15 -10.05
C TYR A 160 -10.06 4.70 -9.63
N LEU A 161 -10.17 3.88 -8.61
CA LEU A 161 -11.42 3.32 -8.11
C LEU A 161 -11.85 4.06 -6.85
N ILE A 162 -13.06 4.63 -6.87
CA ILE A 162 -13.66 5.32 -5.73
C ILE A 162 -14.19 4.30 -4.73
N PHE A 163 -13.92 4.52 -3.44
CA PHE A 163 -14.49 3.71 -2.38
C PHE A 163 -15.98 3.98 -2.19
N PRO A 164 -16.80 2.94 -2.01
CA PRO A 164 -18.16 3.13 -1.55
C PRO A 164 -18.14 3.74 -0.13
N LYS A 165 -18.98 4.74 0.12
CA LYS A 165 -19.06 5.38 1.45
C LYS A 165 -20.08 4.65 2.33
N PRO A 166 -19.81 4.49 3.63
CA PRO A 166 -20.79 3.96 4.56
C PRO A 166 -22.09 4.79 4.52
N GLN A 167 -23.23 4.12 4.59
CA GLN A 167 -24.53 4.80 4.53
C GLN A 167 -24.89 5.54 5.83
N ASN A 168 -24.30 5.14 6.96
CA ASN A 168 -24.55 5.73 8.27
C ASN A 168 -23.74 7.01 8.47
N LYS A 169 -24.45 8.15 8.55
CA LYS A 169 -23.86 9.48 8.77
C LYS A 169 -23.42 9.77 10.22
N ASN A 170 -23.48 8.82 11.12
CA ASN A 170 -23.00 9.00 12.50
C ASN A 170 -21.48 8.93 12.57
N THR A 171 -20.84 9.81 11.83
CA THR A 171 -19.41 9.95 11.81
C THR A 171 -19.03 11.22 12.54
N ASP A 172 -18.89 11.14 13.86
CA ASP A 172 -18.09 12.08 14.65
C ASP A 172 -16.58 11.97 14.31
N ASN A 173 -16.26 11.35 13.18
CA ASN A 173 -14.92 11.25 12.67
C ASN A 173 -14.55 12.55 11.95
N THR A 174 -13.81 13.39 12.62
CA THR A 174 -13.12 14.55 12.01
C THR A 174 -12.10 14.13 10.94
N ASP A 175 -11.70 12.87 10.90
CA ASP A 175 -10.80 12.27 9.90
C ASP A 175 -11.58 11.38 8.91
N ASN A 176 -12.60 11.94 8.25
CA ASN A 176 -13.37 11.24 7.20
C ASN A 176 -12.56 11.01 5.89
N THR A 177 -11.25 10.84 6.00
CA THR A 177 -10.41 10.61 4.85
C THR A 177 -10.24 9.12 4.59
N TYR A 178 -10.54 8.71 3.37
CA TYR A 178 -10.33 7.34 2.89
C TYR A 178 -8.98 7.18 2.18
N GLY A 179 -7.99 8.01 2.56
CA GLY A 179 -6.62 7.84 2.07
C GLY A 179 -6.08 6.45 2.45
N VAL A 180 -5.58 5.72 1.45
CA VAL A 180 -5.05 4.36 1.63
C VAL A 180 -3.79 4.40 2.49
N THR A 181 -3.75 3.57 3.52
CA THR A 181 -2.61 3.45 4.45
C THR A 181 -1.91 2.12 4.38
N GLY A 182 -2.60 1.07 3.92
CA GLY A 182 -2.04 -0.26 3.76
C GLY A 182 -2.86 -1.13 2.83
N ILE A 183 -2.21 -2.12 2.23
CA ILE A 183 -2.84 -3.10 1.34
C ILE A 183 -2.28 -4.47 1.69
N SER A 184 -3.14 -5.47 1.77
CA SER A 184 -2.74 -6.87 1.96
C SER A 184 -3.60 -7.78 1.10
N LYS A 185 -3.02 -8.85 0.56
CA LYS A 185 -3.75 -9.88 -0.16
C LYS A 185 -3.79 -11.15 0.68
N ASP A 186 -4.97 -11.73 0.82
CA ASP A 186 -5.07 -13.03 1.48
C ASP A 186 -4.77 -14.18 0.50
N LYS A 187 -4.67 -15.39 1.05
CA LYS A 187 -4.38 -16.62 0.27
C LYS A 187 -5.47 -16.97 -0.76
N GLU A 188 -6.66 -16.40 -0.63
CA GLU A 188 -7.78 -16.57 -1.56
C GLU A 188 -7.75 -15.52 -2.67
N GLY A 189 -6.81 -14.58 -2.63
CA GLY A 189 -6.65 -13.50 -3.61
C GLY A 189 -7.52 -12.28 -3.33
N LYS A 190 -8.26 -12.27 -2.22
CA LYS A 190 -9.01 -11.08 -1.80
C LYS A 190 -8.05 -9.98 -1.37
N VAL A 191 -8.40 -8.75 -1.67
CA VAL A 191 -7.60 -7.57 -1.36
C VAL A 191 -8.19 -6.82 -0.17
N TRP A 192 -7.39 -6.67 0.87
CA TRP A 192 -7.73 -5.90 2.05
C TRP A 192 -7.04 -4.54 1.97
N ILE A 193 -7.82 -3.47 2.05
CA ILE A 193 -7.37 -2.10 1.85
C ILE A 193 -7.69 -1.31 3.10
N ALA A 194 -6.66 -0.92 3.82
CA ALA A 194 -6.77 -0.06 4.99
C ALA A 194 -6.81 1.41 4.56
N THR A 195 -7.71 2.16 5.16
CA THR A 195 -7.77 3.63 5.07
C THR A 195 -7.88 4.22 6.46
N TYR A 196 -7.72 5.54 6.59
CA TYR A 196 -7.89 6.16 7.91
C TYR A 196 -9.26 5.89 8.54
N ALA A 197 -10.32 5.86 7.73
CA ALA A 197 -11.70 5.84 8.22
C ALA A 197 -12.39 4.47 8.15
N ALA A 198 -11.87 3.52 7.39
CA ALA A 198 -12.48 2.19 7.22
C ALA A 198 -11.46 1.16 6.72
N LEU A 199 -11.79 -0.11 6.89
CA LEU A 199 -11.15 -1.21 6.19
C LEU A 199 -12.08 -1.69 5.08
N PHE A 200 -11.55 -1.89 3.89
CA PHE A 200 -12.26 -2.44 2.74
C PHE A 200 -11.72 -3.82 2.40
N ASN A 201 -12.63 -4.71 1.98
CA ASN A 201 -12.26 -6.00 1.41
C ASN A 201 -12.88 -6.11 0.03
N TYR A 202 -12.05 -6.36 -0.98
CA TYR A 202 -12.49 -6.67 -2.33
C TYR A 202 -12.28 -8.14 -2.62
N ASP A 203 -13.37 -8.88 -2.86
CA ASP A 203 -13.37 -10.33 -3.06
C ASP A 203 -13.30 -10.75 -4.54
N GLY A 204 -13.03 -9.80 -5.43
CA GLY A 204 -13.02 -10.01 -6.89
C GLY A 204 -14.34 -9.61 -7.56
N LYS A 205 -15.40 -9.39 -6.81
CA LYS A 205 -16.73 -9.02 -7.30
C LYS A 205 -17.33 -7.82 -6.59
N MET A 206 -17.20 -7.81 -5.26
CA MET A 206 -17.81 -6.80 -4.40
C MET A 206 -16.80 -6.19 -3.45
N VAL A 207 -17.05 -4.95 -3.07
CA VAL A 207 -16.33 -4.27 -2.00
C VAL A 207 -17.16 -4.31 -0.74
N HIS A 208 -16.61 -4.95 0.29
CA HIS A 208 -17.19 -4.99 1.63
C HIS A 208 -16.54 -3.91 2.48
N ILE A 209 -17.34 -3.17 3.24
CA ILE A 209 -16.88 -2.09 4.11
C ILE A 209 -16.91 -2.61 5.56
N PHE A 210 -15.82 -2.39 6.27
CA PHE A 210 -15.69 -2.61 7.71
C PHE A 210 -15.43 -1.25 8.36
N ASP A 211 -16.49 -0.63 8.83
CA ASP A 211 -16.50 0.62 9.57
C ASP A 211 -16.37 0.39 11.08
N LYS A 212 -16.52 1.44 11.87
CA LYS A 212 -16.46 1.40 13.33
C LYS A 212 -17.41 0.36 13.93
N GLU A 213 -18.64 0.27 13.43
CA GLU A 213 -19.67 -0.65 13.94
C GLU A 213 -19.31 -2.10 13.63
N LYS A 214 -18.96 -2.40 12.39
CA LYS A 214 -18.56 -3.76 11.98
C LYS A 214 -17.27 -4.23 12.62
N LEU A 215 -16.36 -3.31 12.95
CA LEU A 215 -15.12 -3.62 13.67
C LEU A 215 -15.32 -3.60 15.20
N ASN A 216 -16.56 -3.45 15.67
CA ASN A 216 -16.95 -3.53 17.08
C ASN A 216 -16.15 -2.57 17.99
N LEU A 217 -15.93 -1.33 17.52
CA LEU A 217 -15.29 -0.30 18.33
C LEU A 217 -16.26 0.28 19.35
N LYS A 218 -15.72 0.67 20.51
CA LYS A 218 -16.47 1.38 21.56
C LYS A 218 -16.81 2.81 21.11
N ASP A 219 -17.81 3.43 21.74
CA ASP A 219 -18.29 4.75 21.34
C ASP A 219 -17.20 5.84 21.37
N ASN A 220 -16.28 5.75 22.34
CA ASN A 220 -15.18 6.69 22.51
C ASN A 220 -13.92 6.33 21.68
N GLU A 221 -13.97 5.27 20.88
CA GLU A 221 -12.86 4.84 20.02
C GLU A 221 -13.06 5.34 18.59
N ARG A 222 -11.94 5.60 17.90
CA ARG A 222 -11.93 6.05 16.50
C ARG A 222 -11.15 5.08 15.62
N LEU A 223 -11.57 4.95 14.38
CA LEU A 223 -10.75 4.37 13.34
C LEU A 223 -9.69 5.39 12.92
N HIS A 224 -8.46 4.94 12.88
CA HIS A 224 -7.31 5.60 12.29
C HIS A 224 -6.34 4.49 11.88
N ILE A 225 -6.75 3.69 10.90
CA ILE A 225 -6.02 2.50 10.52
C ILE A 225 -4.73 2.92 9.78
N ARG A 226 -3.61 2.29 10.14
CA ARG A 226 -2.28 2.57 9.60
C ARG A 226 -1.69 1.40 8.83
N SER A 227 -2.10 0.19 9.17
CA SER A 227 -1.58 -1.04 8.56
C SER A 227 -2.63 -2.14 8.57
N VAL A 228 -2.48 -3.08 7.65
CA VAL A 228 -3.30 -4.29 7.56
C VAL A 228 -2.45 -5.46 7.09
N LEU A 229 -2.68 -6.62 7.66
CA LEU A 229 -2.07 -7.88 7.25
C LEU A 229 -3.13 -8.98 7.24
N ALA A 230 -3.26 -9.67 6.12
CA ALA A 230 -3.93 -10.96 6.04
C ALA A 230 -2.88 -12.06 6.27
N ASP A 231 -2.96 -12.77 7.40
CA ASP A 231 -1.97 -13.76 7.76
C ASP A 231 -2.20 -15.13 7.07
N SER A 232 -1.23 -16.01 7.18
CA SER A 232 -1.28 -17.36 6.60
C SER A 232 -2.43 -18.23 7.15
N LYS A 233 -3.00 -17.88 8.30
CA LYS A 233 -4.14 -18.56 8.94
C LYS A 233 -5.50 -17.97 8.52
N GLY A 234 -5.50 -16.94 7.66
CA GLY A 234 -6.69 -16.25 7.16
C GLY A 234 -7.30 -15.27 8.15
N ARG A 235 -6.52 -14.82 9.15
CA ARG A 235 -6.92 -13.76 10.08
C ARG A 235 -6.45 -12.40 9.55
N ILE A 236 -7.19 -11.36 9.86
CA ILE A 236 -6.86 -10.00 9.44
C ILE A 236 -6.43 -9.19 10.65
N TRP A 237 -5.18 -8.77 10.63
CA TRP A 237 -4.58 -7.92 11.64
C TRP A 237 -4.65 -6.47 11.19
N ILE A 238 -5.16 -5.59 12.04
CA ILE A 238 -5.44 -4.20 11.71
C ILE A 238 -4.72 -3.33 12.73
N GLY A 239 -3.72 -2.57 12.29
CA GLY A 239 -3.01 -1.61 13.12
C GLY A 239 -3.77 -0.29 13.15
N ASN A 240 -4.34 0.06 14.29
CA ASN A 240 -5.09 1.31 14.47
C ASN A 240 -4.36 2.25 15.43
N ASN A 241 -4.09 3.44 14.97
CA ASN A 241 -3.39 4.47 15.73
C ASN A 241 -4.25 4.94 16.93
N GLY A 242 -3.77 4.73 18.14
CA GLY A 242 -4.39 5.15 19.40
C GLY A 242 -5.21 4.09 20.14
N ILE A 243 -5.63 3.00 19.48
CA ILE A 243 -6.35 1.89 20.15
C ILE A 243 -5.67 0.54 19.96
N GLY A 244 -4.47 0.53 19.34
CA GLY A 244 -3.67 -0.65 19.17
C GLY A 244 -4.08 -1.54 18.00
N VAL A 245 -3.93 -2.83 18.17
CA VAL A 245 -4.19 -3.84 17.15
C VAL A 245 -5.60 -4.40 17.30
N LEU A 246 -6.35 -4.38 16.21
CA LEU A 246 -7.59 -5.14 16.09
C LEU A 246 -7.31 -6.45 15.35
N LEU A 247 -7.98 -7.51 15.73
CA LEU A 247 -7.91 -8.81 15.09
C LEU A 247 -9.30 -9.22 14.63
N LEU A 248 -9.48 -9.30 13.33
CA LEU A 248 -10.67 -9.88 12.69
C LEU A 248 -10.38 -11.34 12.34
N ASP A 249 -11.07 -12.27 13.00
CA ASP A 249 -11.03 -13.69 12.72
C ASP A 249 -12.44 -14.15 12.31
N ARG A 250 -12.57 -14.57 11.05
CA ARG A 250 -13.86 -14.86 10.41
C ARG A 250 -14.80 -13.64 10.49
N ASN A 251 -15.81 -13.69 11.37
CA ASN A 251 -16.81 -12.63 11.55
C ASN A 251 -16.72 -11.94 12.93
N SER A 252 -15.67 -12.21 13.68
CA SER A 252 -15.49 -11.67 15.04
C SER A 252 -14.29 -10.73 15.08
N THR A 253 -14.49 -9.51 15.53
CA THR A 253 -13.41 -8.55 15.78
C THR A 253 -13.19 -8.39 17.27
N ILE A 254 -11.94 -8.45 17.68
CA ILE A 254 -11.52 -8.16 19.05
C ILE A 254 -10.43 -7.07 19.03
N ASN A 255 -10.36 -6.24 20.07
CA ASN A 255 -9.18 -5.43 20.33
C ASN A 255 -8.10 -6.34 20.95
N PHE A 256 -7.12 -6.72 20.11
CA PHE A 256 -6.05 -7.62 20.49
C PHE A 256 -5.12 -6.99 21.54
N SER A 257 -4.76 -5.71 21.36
CA SER A 257 -3.91 -5.00 22.33
C SER A 257 -4.57 -4.89 23.70
N GLU A 258 -5.87 -4.62 23.75
CA GLU A 258 -6.61 -4.56 25.01
C GLU A 258 -6.69 -5.95 25.67
N LYS A 259 -7.01 -7.00 24.90
CA LYS A 259 -7.06 -8.38 25.39
C LYS A 259 -5.75 -8.85 26.02
N HIS A 260 -4.62 -8.36 25.51
CA HIS A 260 -3.28 -8.71 26.01
C HIS A 260 -2.72 -7.67 27.01
N HIS A 261 -3.56 -6.75 27.52
CA HIS A 261 -3.17 -5.70 28.49
C HIS A 261 -2.05 -4.77 27.98
N LEU A 262 -2.04 -4.51 26.66
CA LEU A 262 -1.05 -3.65 25.99
C LEU A 262 -1.56 -2.23 25.73
N ILE A 263 -2.67 -1.85 26.34
CA ILE A 263 -3.23 -0.49 26.35
C ILE A 263 -3.08 0.07 27.75
N HIS A 264 -2.48 1.26 27.89
CA HIS A 264 -2.33 1.89 29.19
C HIS A 264 -3.71 2.32 29.73
N PRO A 265 -4.01 2.11 31.03
CA PRO A 265 -5.31 2.44 31.61
C PRO A 265 -5.70 3.93 31.47
N THR A 266 -4.71 4.82 31.43
CA THR A 266 -4.92 6.27 31.26
C THR A 266 -4.79 6.74 29.82
N SER A 267 -4.63 5.82 28.86
CA SER A 267 -4.56 6.16 27.45
C SER A 267 -5.81 6.93 27.03
N LYS A 268 -5.61 8.11 26.47
CA LYS A 268 -6.72 8.90 25.91
C LYS A 268 -7.18 8.36 24.55
N ARG A 269 -6.56 7.26 24.10
CA ARG A 269 -6.90 6.54 22.86
C ARG A 269 -6.86 7.39 21.58
N ASN A 270 -6.40 8.62 21.66
CA ASN A 270 -6.34 9.57 20.56
C ASN A 270 -5.15 10.51 20.74
N GLY A 271 -3.97 10.10 20.23
CA GLY A 271 -2.87 11.02 20.03
C GLY A 271 -1.90 11.24 21.19
N ASN A 272 -2.00 10.48 22.29
CA ASN A 272 -0.97 10.50 23.33
C ASN A 272 0.19 9.58 22.91
N LYS A 273 1.40 9.93 23.36
CA LYS A 273 2.56 9.04 23.23
C LYS A 273 2.31 7.75 24.01
N SER A 274 2.64 6.60 23.41
CA SER A 274 2.57 5.30 24.10
C SER A 274 3.51 5.24 25.28
N GLU A 275 3.03 4.70 26.38
CA GLU A 275 3.87 4.38 27.53
C GLU A 275 4.72 3.13 27.25
N PRO A 276 5.90 2.99 27.86
CA PRO A 276 6.68 1.77 27.73
C PRO A 276 5.87 0.51 28.08
N GLY A 277 6.00 -0.53 27.28
CA GLY A 277 5.27 -1.78 27.49
C GLY A 277 3.84 -1.79 26.92
N THR A 278 3.46 -0.79 26.13
CA THR A 278 2.16 -0.76 25.42
C THR A 278 2.32 -0.86 23.91
N LEU A 279 1.28 -1.34 23.23
CA LEU A 279 1.17 -1.44 21.77
C LEU A 279 -0.10 -0.71 21.33
N GLU A 280 -0.03 0.63 21.30
CA GLU A 280 -1.17 1.50 21.05
C GLU A 280 -1.16 2.14 19.65
N HIS A 281 0.01 2.22 19.02
CA HIS A 281 0.19 2.91 17.75
C HIS A 281 0.91 2.05 16.71
N PRO A 282 0.36 0.88 16.35
CA PRO A 282 0.97 -0.01 15.35
C PRO A 282 0.90 0.59 13.95
N PHE A 283 2.06 0.83 13.33
CA PHE A 283 2.20 1.40 12.00
C PHE A 283 2.55 0.37 10.93
N ALA A 284 3.18 -0.74 11.33
CA ALA A 284 3.56 -1.83 10.44
C ALA A 284 3.18 -3.17 11.05
N ILE A 285 2.79 -4.12 10.21
CA ILE A 285 2.47 -5.50 10.62
C ILE A 285 3.01 -6.43 9.54
N GLU A 286 3.70 -7.52 9.96
CA GLU A 286 4.19 -8.55 9.05
C GLU A 286 4.17 -9.92 9.73
N GLU A 287 4.02 -10.99 8.96
CA GLU A 287 4.13 -12.38 9.42
C GLU A 287 5.50 -12.94 9.02
N ASP A 288 6.26 -13.44 10.00
CA ASP A 288 7.54 -14.09 9.71
C ASP A 288 7.36 -15.51 9.15
N SER A 289 8.45 -16.19 8.80
CA SER A 289 8.42 -17.53 8.23
C SER A 289 7.99 -18.62 9.22
N GLU A 290 7.98 -18.34 10.51
CA GLU A 290 7.53 -19.25 11.57
C GLU A 290 6.04 -19.05 11.90
N GLY A 291 5.38 -18.05 11.27
CA GLY A 291 3.98 -17.70 11.52
C GLY A 291 3.79 -16.82 12.76
N ASN A 292 4.84 -16.20 13.27
CA ASN A 292 4.73 -15.17 14.29
C ASN A 292 4.32 -13.85 13.64
N ILE A 293 3.54 -13.05 14.36
CA ILE A 293 3.11 -11.74 13.90
C ILE A 293 3.96 -10.66 14.56
N TRP A 294 4.52 -9.79 13.73
CA TRP A 294 5.33 -8.68 14.16
C TRP A 294 4.59 -7.36 13.96
N PHE A 295 4.73 -6.48 14.95
CA PHE A 295 4.14 -5.14 14.93
C PHE A 295 5.25 -4.12 15.12
N GLY A 296 5.25 -3.10 14.28
CA GLY A 296 6.08 -1.90 14.44
C GLY A 296 5.26 -0.78 15.05
N ASP A 297 5.58 -0.38 16.27
CA ASP A 297 4.90 0.70 16.96
C ASP A 297 5.61 2.05 16.74
N LEU A 298 4.84 3.14 16.83
CA LEU A 298 5.32 4.50 16.68
C LEU A 298 6.33 4.89 17.78
N TYR A 299 6.19 4.34 18.99
CA TYR A 299 6.94 4.78 20.18
C TYR A 299 7.69 3.68 20.88
N THR A 300 7.20 2.44 20.85
CA THR A 300 7.67 1.34 21.70
C THR A 300 8.46 0.27 20.93
N GLY A 301 8.83 0.54 19.67
CA GLY A 301 9.68 -0.33 18.87
C GLY A 301 8.94 -1.52 18.27
N ALA A 302 9.61 -2.69 18.23
CA ALA A 302 9.06 -3.90 17.64
C ALA A 302 8.40 -4.80 18.69
N TRP A 303 7.29 -5.43 18.28
CA TRP A 303 6.57 -6.42 19.08
C TRP A 303 6.45 -7.70 18.27
N LYS A 304 6.64 -8.85 18.93
CA LYS A 304 6.46 -10.19 18.35
C LYS A 304 5.38 -10.95 19.12
N TYR A 305 4.42 -11.52 18.40
CA TYR A 305 3.44 -12.47 18.90
C TYR A 305 3.69 -13.86 18.33
N ASP A 306 4.03 -14.83 19.18
CA ASP A 306 4.34 -16.20 18.78
C ASP A 306 3.10 -17.14 18.79
N GLY A 307 1.90 -16.58 18.95
CA GLY A 307 0.65 -17.33 19.10
C GLY A 307 0.22 -17.52 20.56
N LYS A 308 1.08 -17.21 21.53
CA LYS A 308 0.81 -17.32 22.98
C LYS A 308 1.24 -16.07 23.73
N THR A 309 2.45 -15.61 23.50
CA THR A 309 3.11 -14.54 24.26
C THR A 309 3.46 -13.37 23.37
N MET A 310 3.48 -12.20 23.99
CA MET A 310 3.97 -10.96 23.38
C MET A 310 5.38 -10.65 23.91
N THR A 311 6.31 -10.39 23.00
CA THR A 311 7.66 -9.96 23.32
C THR A 311 7.89 -8.57 22.75
N ASN A 312 8.39 -7.62 23.55
CA ASN A 312 8.72 -6.28 23.12
C ASN A 312 10.24 -6.11 22.95
N TYR A 313 10.64 -5.63 21.79
CA TYR A 313 11.99 -5.18 21.46
C TYR A 313 11.95 -3.65 21.39
N ASN A 314 12.02 -3.00 22.53
CA ASN A 314 11.81 -1.57 22.68
C ASN A 314 12.98 -0.70 22.20
N THR A 315 14.11 -1.31 21.83
CA THR A 315 15.28 -0.62 21.32
C THR A 315 15.83 -1.36 20.11
N ILE A 316 15.62 -0.79 18.92
CA ILE A 316 16.17 -1.31 17.67
C ILE A 316 17.63 -0.89 17.54
N ASP A 317 17.92 0.39 17.76
CA ASP A 317 19.27 0.94 17.83
C ASP A 317 19.26 2.09 18.85
N LYS A 318 20.17 2.01 19.83
CA LYS A 318 20.32 3.02 20.90
C LYS A 318 20.73 4.41 20.39
N ASN A 319 21.27 4.48 19.17
CA ASN A 319 21.69 5.75 18.56
C ASN A 319 20.53 6.49 17.88
N LEU A 320 19.37 5.84 17.67
CA LEU A 320 18.20 6.49 17.13
C LEU A 320 17.48 7.30 18.19
N LYS A 321 17.05 8.51 17.84
CA LYS A 321 16.21 9.38 18.69
C LYS A 321 14.80 8.82 18.83
N SER A 322 14.32 8.13 17.80
CA SER A 322 13.01 7.49 17.76
C SER A 322 13.15 6.03 17.35
N GLN A 323 12.45 5.14 18.03
CA GLN A 323 12.36 3.72 17.70
C GLN A 323 11.18 3.42 16.75
N MET A 324 10.62 4.44 16.12
CA MET A 324 9.47 4.32 15.21
C MET A 324 9.80 3.47 13.99
N ILE A 325 9.01 2.42 13.82
CA ILE A 325 9.08 1.52 12.66
C ILE A 325 7.96 1.91 11.69
N TRP A 326 8.32 2.24 10.45
CA TRP A 326 7.35 2.57 9.42
C TRP A 326 6.95 1.39 8.54
N THR A 327 7.86 0.43 8.38
CA THR A 327 7.58 -0.76 7.58
C THR A 327 8.33 -1.96 8.14
N ILE A 328 7.71 -3.12 8.02
CA ILE A 328 8.32 -4.42 8.24
C ILE A 328 8.15 -5.20 6.94
N TYR A 329 9.18 -5.89 6.49
CA TYR A 329 9.18 -6.60 5.24
C TYR A 329 9.89 -7.95 5.38
N LYS A 330 9.29 -9.01 4.90
CA LYS A 330 9.91 -10.33 4.79
C LYS A 330 10.48 -10.51 3.39
N ASP A 331 11.81 -10.63 3.29
CA ASP A 331 12.50 -10.80 2.01
C ASP A 331 12.39 -12.23 1.47
N ASN A 332 12.88 -12.46 0.23
CA ASN A 332 12.83 -13.76 -0.46
C ASN A 332 13.67 -14.84 0.25
N SER A 333 14.54 -14.47 1.18
CA SER A 333 15.32 -15.36 2.03
C SER A 333 14.72 -15.56 3.41
N ASN A 334 13.47 -15.09 3.63
CA ASN A 334 12.75 -15.10 4.90
C ASN A 334 13.39 -14.24 6.00
N ASN A 335 14.27 -13.30 5.67
CA ASN A 335 14.75 -12.33 6.64
C ASN A 335 13.67 -11.28 6.91
N LEU A 336 13.54 -10.90 8.16
CA LEU A 336 12.64 -9.84 8.57
C LEU A 336 13.40 -8.50 8.64
N LEU A 337 12.99 -7.54 7.83
CA LEU A 337 13.61 -6.23 7.66
C LEU A 337 12.70 -5.14 8.21
N PHE A 338 13.29 -4.18 8.90
CA PHE A 338 12.60 -3.09 9.57
C PHE A 338 13.09 -1.74 9.03
N GLY A 339 12.20 -0.99 8.41
CA GLY A 339 12.46 0.36 7.93
C GLY A 339 12.10 1.39 9.00
N MET A 340 13.08 2.20 9.39
CA MET A 340 12.96 3.16 10.49
C MET A 340 12.53 4.54 10.00
N ALA A 341 11.83 5.28 10.85
CA ALA A 341 11.39 6.65 10.56
C ALA A 341 12.55 7.65 10.45
N GLU A 342 13.66 7.40 11.09
CA GLU A 342 14.88 8.22 11.00
C GLU A 342 15.84 7.75 9.90
N GLY A 343 15.37 6.87 9.01
CA GLY A 343 16.20 6.25 7.98
C GLY A 343 16.88 4.96 8.45
N GLY A 344 17.46 4.26 7.47
CA GLY A 344 18.09 2.97 7.70
C GLY A 344 17.15 1.78 7.68
N VAL A 345 17.71 0.62 7.34
CA VAL A 345 17.04 -0.67 7.35
C VAL A 345 17.79 -1.61 8.29
N TYR A 346 17.05 -2.27 9.16
CA TYR A 346 17.58 -3.18 10.17
C TYR A 346 17.02 -4.58 9.92
N LYS A 347 17.87 -5.58 10.12
CA LYS A 347 17.49 -6.99 10.03
C LYS A 347 17.45 -7.61 11.43
N PHE A 348 16.38 -8.34 11.73
CA PHE A 348 16.31 -9.12 12.98
C PHE A 348 17.18 -10.38 12.86
N ASN A 349 18.06 -10.61 13.83
CA ASN A 349 19.01 -11.73 13.84
C ASN A 349 18.61 -12.87 14.80
N GLY A 350 17.35 -12.87 15.29
CA GLY A 350 16.83 -13.82 16.28
C GLY A 350 16.88 -13.29 17.72
N LYS A 351 17.69 -12.26 18.01
CA LYS A 351 17.87 -11.69 19.35
C LYS A 351 17.81 -10.16 19.37
N SER A 352 18.40 -9.53 18.39
CA SER A 352 18.55 -8.08 18.25
C SER A 352 18.45 -7.67 16.78
N PHE A 353 18.73 -6.42 16.50
CA PHE A 353 18.65 -5.86 15.16
C PHE A 353 20.02 -5.40 14.68
N ASP A 354 20.40 -5.82 13.49
CA ASP A 354 21.62 -5.42 12.81
C ASP A 354 21.29 -4.41 11.72
N LYS A 355 21.92 -3.24 11.74
CA LYS A 355 21.78 -2.28 10.65
C LYS A 355 22.42 -2.85 9.40
N ILE A 356 21.65 -2.93 8.31
CA ILE A 356 22.12 -3.48 7.02
C ILE A 356 22.22 -2.41 5.94
N PHE A 357 21.44 -1.32 6.06
CA PHE A 357 21.49 -0.17 5.17
C PHE A 357 21.38 1.14 5.94
#